data_c025a1baad1da23c25bfe4f47ffdb78a
#
_entry.id   c025a1baad1da23c25bfe4f47ffdb78a
#
_cell.length_a   1.000
_cell.length_b   1.000
_cell.length_c   1.000
_cell.angle_alpha   90.00
_cell.angle_beta   90.00
_cell.angle_gamma   90.00
#
_symmetry.space_group_name_H-M   'P 1'
#
loop_
_entity.id
_entity.type
_entity.pdbx_description
1 polymer ?
#
loop_
_entity_poly.entity_id
_entity_poly.type
_entity_poly.pdbx_seq_one_letter_code
_entity_poly.pdbx_strand_id
1 'polypeptide(L)'
;LSGFRCDFNKGLSGTKPGSLLKTQIPILTEQWDASMPGFVEADTVAHCGTSLSGDFIWSLTLTDIYSGWTELRALWGKGATGVVDRITDIESRLPFDLKGFDCDNGSEFLNHHLLRHFTHPTEEDKFRLQFTRSRPYKKNDNAHVEQKNWTHVRQLLGYHRLDDKALQPLIDELYQNEVSSLNNFFCPSVKLLSKERI
;
A
#
# COMPACT_ATOMS: atom_id res chain seq x y z
N LEU A 1 30.36 -15.56 27.17
CA LEU A 1 29.72 -15.72 25.86
C LEU A 1 28.46 -14.86 25.85
N SER A 2 28.59 -13.59 25.47
CA SER A 2 27.47 -12.66 25.28
C SER A 2 26.79 -12.97 23.95
N GLY A 3 25.56 -13.47 24.03
CA GLY A 3 24.75 -13.76 22.85
C GLY A 3 24.41 -12.47 22.09
N PHE A 4 24.80 -12.40 20.85
CA PHE A 4 24.30 -11.42 19.88
C PHE A 4 22.81 -11.69 19.65
N ARG A 5 21.96 -10.89 20.28
CA ARG A 5 20.56 -10.75 19.83
C ARG A 5 20.55 -9.91 18.57
N CYS A 6 20.38 -10.54 17.43
CA CYS A 6 20.01 -9.84 16.22
C CYS A 6 18.57 -9.29 16.40
N ASP A 7 18.46 -8.00 16.64
CA ASP A 7 17.17 -7.29 16.60
C ASP A 7 16.71 -7.14 15.14
N PHE A 8 16.16 -8.20 14.57
CA PHE A 8 15.62 -8.23 13.19
C PHE A 8 14.27 -7.53 13.01
N ASN A 9 13.75 -6.82 14.03
CA ASN A 9 12.35 -6.41 14.09
C ASN A 9 12.06 -4.91 13.91
N LYS A 10 12.99 -4.10 13.42
CA LYS A 10 12.70 -2.69 13.10
C LYS A 10 13.05 -2.39 11.65
N GLY A 11 12.03 -2.42 10.79
CA GLY A 11 12.15 -1.86 9.44
C GLY A 11 12.49 -0.37 9.50
N LEU A 12 13.44 0.07 8.68
CA LEU A 12 13.73 1.48 8.50
C LEU A 12 12.58 2.12 7.69
N SER A 13 12.09 3.28 8.13
CA SER A 13 11.10 4.07 7.37
C SER A 13 11.83 5.00 6.41
N GLY A 14 11.61 4.79 5.10
CA GLY A 14 12.16 5.65 4.03
C GLY A 14 11.20 6.75 3.58
N THR A 15 10.08 6.95 4.28
CA THR A 15 9.03 7.88 3.87
C THR A 15 9.39 9.32 4.24
N LYS A 16 9.44 10.20 3.22
CA LYS A 16 9.53 11.66 3.42
C LYS A 16 8.11 12.24 3.42
N PRO A 17 7.73 13.11 4.38
CA PRO A 17 6.40 13.71 4.37
C PRO A 17 6.17 14.54 3.09
N GLY A 18 5.10 14.23 2.35
CA GLY A 18 4.62 15.05 1.24
C GLY A 18 4.10 16.39 1.76
N SER A 19 4.78 17.50 1.46
CA SER A 19 4.45 18.81 2.07
C SER A 19 3.48 19.67 1.27
N LEU A 20 3.45 19.52 -0.08
CA LEU A 20 2.77 20.49 -0.96
C LEU A 20 1.28 20.21 -1.18
N LEU A 21 0.81 18.97 -1.03
CA LEU A 21 -0.58 18.60 -1.36
C LEU A 21 -1.45 18.28 -0.14
N LYS A 22 -0.91 18.44 1.07
CA LYS A 22 -1.65 18.17 2.31
C LYS A 22 -2.92 19.02 2.48
N THR A 23 -2.99 20.16 1.83
CA THR A 23 -4.17 21.03 1.85
C THR A 23 -5.24 20.63 0.84
N GLN A 24 -4.85 19.92 -0.22
CA GLN A 24 -5.74 19.51 -1.31
C GLN A 24 -6.33 18.11 -1.09
N ILE A 25 -5.59 17.23 -0.39
CA ILE A 25 -6.07 15.88 -0.10
C ILE A 25 -6.59 15.86 1.35
N PRO A 26 -7.90 15.66 1.56
CA PRO A 26 -8.49 15.68 2.88
C PRO A 26 -7.95 14.53 3.75
N ILE A 27 -7.92 14.77 5.05
CA ILE A 27 -7.63 13.71 6.02
C ILE A 27 -8.88 12.86 6.17
N LEU A 28 -8.73 11.54 6.19
CA LEU A 28 -9.79 10.62 6.56
C LEU A 28 -10.13 10.83 8.05
N THR A 29 -11.26 11.45 8.33
CA THR A 29 -11.70 11.78 9.70
C THR A 29 -12.65 10.75 10.28
N GLU A 30 -13.38 10.05 9.43
CA GLU A 30 -14.35 9.03 9.77
C GLU A 30 -13.99 7.74 9.02
N GLN A 31 -14.29 6.60 9.62
CA GLN A 31 -14.18 5.32 8.89
C GLN A 31 -15.16 5.35 7.73
N TRP A 32 -14.72 4.93 6.57
CA TRP A 32 -15.63 4.73 5.45
C TRP A 32 -16.68 3.69 5.82
N ASP A 33 -17.93 3.95 5.45
CA ASP A 33 -18.96 2.92 5.46
C ASP A 33 -18.71 1.94 4.32
N ALA A 34 -17.72 1.09 4.54
CA ALA A 34 -17.33 0.07 3.59
C ALA A 34 -18.28 -1.13 3.70
N SER A 35 -19.54 -0.93 3.28
CA SER A 35 -20.53 -2.01 3.16
C SER A 35 -20.41 -2.81 1.87
N MET A 36 -19.52 -2.38 0.95
CA MET A 36 -19.24 -3.00 -0.34
C MET A 36 -17.78 -2.79 -0.75
N PRO A 37 -17.25 -3.61 -1.69
CA PRO A 37 -15.91 -3.41 -2.22
C PRO A 37 -15.72 -2.07 -2.95
N GLY A 38 -14.47 -1.59 -3.00
CA GLY A 38 -14.05 -0.40 -3.72
C GLY A 38 -13.36 0.67 -2.89
N PHE A 39 -13.27 0.49 -1.57
CA PHE A 39 -12.53 1.39 -0.68
C PHE A 39 -11.20 0.73 -0.27
N VAL A 40 -10.09 1.28 -0.73
CA VAL A 40 -8.77 0.68 -0.54
C VAL A 40 -7.85 1.54 0.31
N GLU A 41 -7.05 0.87 1.13
CA GLU A 41 -5.87 1.43 1.79
C GLU A 41 -4.63 1.07 0.96
N ALA A 42 -3.72 2.03 0.79
CA ALA A 42 -2.46 1.86 0.05
C ALA A 42 -1.24 2.19 0.92
N ASP A 43 -0.21 1.37 0.80
CA ASP A 43 1.07 1.57 1.47
C ASP A 43 2.23 0.98 0.67
N THR A 44 3.46 1.35 1.03
CA THR A 44 4.67 0.83 0.40
C THR A 44 5.62 0.19 1.40
N VAL A 45 6.20 -0.94 1.02
CA VAL A 45 7.18 -1.67 1.83
C VAL A 45 8.56 -1.59 1.20
N ALA A 46 9.52 -1.02 1.93
CA ALA A 46 10.91 -0.89 1.51
C ALA A 46 11.68 -2.21 1.65
N HIS A 47 12.31 -2.71 0.58
CA HIS A 47 13.25 -3.83 0.65
C HIS A 47 14.69 -3.31 0.71
N CYS A 48 14.99 -2.51 1.74
CA CYS A 48 16.26 -1.80 1.91
C CYS A 48 17.29 -2.54 2.78
N GLY A 49 16.91 -3.65 3.43
CA GLY A 49 17.77 -4.29 4.42
C GLY A 49 18.09 -3.34 5.57
N THR A 50 19.38 -3.17 5.86
CA THR A 50 19.88 -2.31 6.95
C THR A 50 20.25 -0.90 6.50
N SER A 51 20.07 -0.54 5.21
CA SER A 51 20.48 0.75 4.66
C SER A 51 19.45 1.31 3.69
N LEU A 52 19.09 2.58 3.86
CA LEU A 52 18.23 3.33 2.92
C LEU A 52 18.99 3.97 1.76
N SER A 53 20.31 3.79 1.70
CA SER A 53 21.17 4.39 0.67
C SER A 53 21.01 3.66 -0.67
N GLY A 54 20.99 4.40 -1.77
CA GLY A 54 20.87 3.88 -3.13
C GLY A 54 19.45 3.39 -3.47
N ASP A 55 19.34 2.77 -4.65
CA ASP A 55 18.06 2.25 -5.13
C ASP A 55 17.86 0.79 -4.71
N PHE A 56 16.62 0.42 -4.53
CA PHE A 56 16.18 -0.93 -4.20
C PHE A 56 14.71 -1.11 -4.53
N ILE A 57 14.23 -2.34 -4.46
CA ILE A 57 12.84 -2.67 -4.75
C ILE A 57 11.94 -2.22 -3.59
N TRP A 58 10.76 -1.74 -3.96
CA TRP A 58 9.64 -1.46 -3.07
C TRP A 58 8.45 -2.34 -3.48
N SER A 59 7.65 -2.73 -2.52
CA SER A 59 6.35 -3.34 -2.77
C SER A 59 5.26 -2.32 -2.50
N LEU A 60 4.42 -2.06 -3.50
CA LEU A 60 3.16 -1.34 -3.34
C LEU A 60 2.09 -2.34 -2.97
N THR A 61 1.33 -2.07 -1.92
CA THR A 61 0.20 -2.88 -1.47
C THR A 61 -1.07 -2.03 -1.51
N LEU A 62 -2.12 -2.55 -2.13
CA LEU A 62 -3.48 -2.02 -2.07
C LEU A 62 -4.39 -3.07 -1.46
N THR A 63 -5.15 -2.70 -0.43
CA THR A 63 -6.08 -3.63 0.24
C THR A 63 -7.46 -3.03 0.33
N ASP A 64 -8.45 -3.72 -0.22
CA ASP A 64 -9.86 -3.37 -0.07
C ASP A 64 -10.35 -3.63 1.35
N ILE A 65 -10.93 -2.61 1.98
CA ILE A 65 -11.34 -2.67 3.39
C ILE A 65 -12.49 -3.66 3.60
N TYR A 66 -13.42 -3.75 2.64
CA TYR A 66 -14.60 -4.60 2.79
C TYR A 66 -14.27 -6.08 2.58
N SER A 67 -13.69 -6.44 1.44
CA SER A 67 -13.43 -7.83 1.07
C SER A 67 -12.12 -8.38 1.62
N GLY A 68 -11.14 -7.49 1.92
CA GLY A 68 -9.76 -7.88 2.19
C GLY A 68 -8.98 -8.25 0.94
N TRP A 69 -9.56 -8.05 -0.28
CA TRP A 69 -8.86 -8.22 -1.54
C TRP A 69 -7.57 -7.40 -1.55
N THR A 70 -6.47 -8.02 -1.93
CA THR A 70 -5.15 -7.38 -1.85
C THR A 70 -4.38 -7.56 -3.15
N GLU A 71 -3.94 -6.44 -3.72
CA GLU A 71 -3.05 -6.41 -4.87
C GLU A 71 -1.67 -5.90 -4.48
N LEU A 72 -0.65 -6.50 -5.08
CA LEU A 72 0.75 -6.19 -4.85
C LEU A 72 1.45 -5.87 -6.16
N ARG A 73 2.33 -4.87 -6.17
CA ARG A 73 3.21 -4.57 -7.31
C ARG A 73 4.61 -4.27 -6.85
N ALA A 74 5.59 -4.68 -7.64
CA ALA A 74 6.99 -4.35 -7.41
C ALA A 74 7.37 -3.05 -8.14
N LEU A 75 8.10 -2.18 -7.44
CA LEU A 75 8.59 -0.90 -7.92
C LEU A 75 10.12 -0.87 -7.82
N TRP A 76 10.79 -0.28 -8.81
CA TRP A 76 12.19 0.08 -8.69
C TRP A 76 12.31 1.51 -8.19
N GLY A 77 12.76 1.67 -6.95
CA GLY A 77 12.77 2.97 -6.29
C GLY A 77 11.35 3.43 -5.89
N LYS A 78 11.25 4.65 -5.41
CA LYS A 78 10.04 5.25 -4.85
C LYS A 78 9.56 6.47 -5.64
N GLY A 79 9.68 6.41 -6.97
CA GLY A 79 9.29 7.50 -7.86
C GLY A 79 7.75 7.63 -7.97
N ALA A 80 7.24 8.85 -7.84
CA ALA A 80 5.81 9.15 -7.92
C ALA A 80 5.14 8.64 -9.20
N THR A 81 5.80 8.76 -10.35
CA THR A 81 5.27 8.27 -11.63
C THR A 81 5.14 6.75 -11.63
N GLY A 82 6.17 6.03 -11.14
CA GLY A 82 6.12 4.57 -11.07
C GLY A 82 5.00 4.07 -10.16
N VAL A 83 4.70 4.76 -9.07
CA VAL A 83 3.58 4.44 -8.18
C VAL A 83 2.24 4.60 -8.89
N VAL A 84 2.04 5.70 -9.62
CA VAL A 84 0.80 5.95 -10.38
C VAL A 84 0.59 4.91 -11.49
N ASP A 85 1.65 4.54 -12.21
CA ASP A 85 1.57 3.51 -13.25
C ASP A 85 1.12 2.16 -12.66
N ARG A 86 1.63 1.81 -11.48
CA ARG A 86 1.24 0.57 -10.78
C ARG A 86 -0.17 0.62 -10.20
N ILE A 87 -0.61 1.76 -9.69
CA ILE A 87 -1.99 1.96 -9.26
C ILE A 87 -2.94 1.82 -10.45
N THR A 88 -2.60 2.41 -11.60
CA THR A 88 -3.39 2.28 -12.83
C THR A 88 -3.50 0.83 -13.31
N ASP A 89 -2.39 0.09 -13.27
CA ASP A 89 -2.41 -1.35 -13.60
C ASP A 89 -3.28 -2.14 -12.64
N ILE A 90 -3.15 -1.92 -11.33
CA ILE A 90 -4.01 -2.56 -10.33
C ILE A 90 -5.47 -2.25 -10.59
N GLU A 91 -5.81 -0.97 -10.75
CA GLU A 91 -7.19 -0.52 -10.97
C GLU A 91 -7.85 -1.22 -12.18
N SER A 92 -7.09 -1.43 -13.26
CA SER A 92 -7.58 -2.12 -14.46
C SER A 92 -7.90 -3.61 -14.24
N ARG A 93 -7.39 -4.20 -13.16
CA ARG A 93 -7.52 -5.63 -12.84
C ARG A 93 -8.39 -5.94 -11.63
N LEU A 94 -8.80 -4.91 -10.88
CA LEU A 94 -9.70 -5.11 -9.75
C LEU A 94 -11.05 -5.69 -10.23
N PRO A 95 -11.63 -6.65 -9.50
CA PRO A 95 -12.96 -7.21 -9.84
C PRO A 95 -14.11 -6.28 -9.45
N PHE A 96 -13.83 -5.06 -9.02
CA PHE A 96 -14.79 -4.03 -8.61
C PHE A 96 -14.25 -2.63 -8.93
N ASP A 97 -15.17 -1.67 -9.03
CA ASP A 97 -14.81 -0.27 -9.26
C ASP A 97 -14.19 0.36 -8.01
N LEU A 98 -13.13 1.13 -8.19
CA LEU A 98 -12.49 1.90 -7.13
C LEU A 98 -13.36 3.11 -6.77
N LYS A 99 -13.75 3.23 -5.50
CA LYS A 99 -14.63 4.29 -4.95
C LYS A 99 -13.91 5.21 -3.97
N GLY A 100 -12.93 4.66 -3.27
CA GLY A 100 -12.14 5.39 -2.29
C GLY A 100 -10.71 4.89 -2.25
N PHE A 101 -9.79 5.82 -2.00
CA PHE A 101 -8.36 5.54 -1.89
C PHE A 101 -7.80 6.32 -0.71
N ASP A 102 -7.31 5.61 0.32
CA ASP A 102 -6.58 6.19 1.43
C ASP A 102 -5.12 5.76 1.41
N CYS A 103 -4.24 6.67 1.77
CA CYS A 103 -2.81 6.39 1.81
C CYS A 103 -2.14 7.08 2.98
N ASP A 104 -0.90 6.72 3.26
CA ASP A 104 -0.10 7.44 4.23
C ASP A 104 0.29 8.85 3.72
N ASN A 105 1.00 9.61 4.56
CA ASN A 105 1.45 10.96 4.21
C ASN A 105 2.78 10.97 3.41
N GLY A 106 3.12 9.87 2.75
CA GLY A 106 4.33 9.73 1.96
C GLY A 106 4.31 10.54 0.67
N SER A 107 5.47 11.04 0.26
CA SER A 107 5.60 11.83 -0.99
C SER A 107 5.35 11.01 -2.25
N GLU A 108 5.42 9.68 -2.17
CA GLU A 108 5.09 8.76 -3.24
C GLU A 108 3.60 8.75 -3.59
N PHE A 109 2.74 9.02 -2.60
CA PHE A 109 1.30 9.15 -2.77
C PHE A 109 0.86 10.61 -2.82
N LEU A 110 1.42 11.46 -1.96
CA LEU A 110 1.06 12.89 -1.92
C LEU A 110 1.87 13.67 -2.95
N ASN A 111 1.51 13.50 -4.23
CA ASN A 111 2.15 14.16 -5.36
C ASN A 111 1.13 14.55 -6.44
N HIS A 112 1.53 15.46 -7.33
CA HIS A 112 0.66 15.97 -8.40
C HIS A 112 0.28 14.91 -9.45
N HIS A 113 1.05 13.85 -9.63
CA HIS A 113 0.72 12.78 -10.57
C HIS A 113 -0.48 11.98 -10.08
N LEU A 114 -0.47 11.56 -8.80
CA LEU A 114 -1.59 10.83 -8.21
C LEU A 114 -2.82 11.72 -8.02
N LEU A 115 -2.61 12.96 -7.61
CA LEU A 115 -3.70 13.95 -7.56
C LEU A 115 -4.42 14.06 -8.90
N ARG A 116 -3.67 14.25 -9.99
CA ARG A 116 -4.21 14.34 -11.35
C ARG A 116 -4.90 13.04 -11.79
N HIS A 117 -4.33 11.89 -11.45
CA HIS A 117 -4.91 10.57 -11.76
C HIS A 117 -6.31 10.41 -11.15
N PHE A 118 -6.52 10.92 -9.93
CA PHE A 118 -7.81 10.85 -9.26
C PHE A 118 -8.71 12.07 -9.45
N THR A 119 -8.25 13.11 -10.15
CA THR A 119 -9.10 14.26 -10.52
C THR A 119 -10.12 13.84 -11.58
N HIS A 120 -11.35 14.35 -11.46
CA HIS A 120 -12.41 14.05 -12.42
C HIS A 120 -12.07 14.64 -13.81
N PRO A 121 -12.27 13.88 -14.91
CA PRO A 121 -11.82 14.32 -16.24
C PRO A 121 -12.45 15.63 -16.74
N THR A 122 -13.67 15.93 -16.30
CA THR A 122 -14.46 17.11 -16.74
C THR A 122 -14.69 18.15 -15.65
N GLU A 123 -14.32 17.85 -14.41
CA GLU A 123 -14.52 18.73 -13.23
C GLU A 123 -13.20 18.78 -12.44
N GLU A 124 -12.31 19.71 -12.81
CA GLU A 124 -10.94 19.79 -12.26
C GLU A 124 -10.87 19.99 -10.73
N ASP A 125 -11.94 20.53 -10.14
CA ASP A 125 -12.02 20.74 -8.68
C ASP A 125 -12.56 19.55 -7.89
N LYS A 126 -12.89 18.44 -8.60
CA LYS A 126 -13.46 17.25 -7.97
C LYS A 126 -12.61 16.02 -8.22
N PHE A 127 -12.56 15.15 -7.24
CA PHE A 127 -12.02 13.80 -7.42
C PHE A 127 -13.08 12.88 -8.02
N ARG A 128 -12.65 11.93 -8.86
CA ARG A 128 -13.52 10.86 -9.40
C ARG A 128 -13.85 9.79 -8.36
N LEU A 129 -13.12 9.76 -7.24
CA LEU A 129 -13.31 8.87 -6.10
C LEU A 129 -13.01 9.63 -4.81
N GLN A 130 -13.27 9.03 -3.65
CA GLN A 130 -12.91 9.62 -2.35
C GLN A 130 -11.41 9.46 -2.11
N PHE A 131 -10.62 10.45 -2.49
CA PHE A 131 -9.18 10.45 -2.24
C PHE A 131 -8.88 11.08 -0.89
N THR A 132 -8.31 10.31 0.02
CA THR A 132 -8.00 10.74 1.38
C THR A 132 -6.57 10.34 1.79
N ARG A 133 -6.15 10.84 2.92
CA ARG A 133 -4.89 10.47 3.57
C ARG A 133 -5.10 10.25 5.06
N SER A 134 -4.31 9.36 5.62
CA SER A 134 -4.33 9.02 7.05
C SER A 134 -3.96 10.22 7.92
N ARG A 135 -4.47 10.23 9.15
CA ARG A 135 -4.08 11.20 10.17
C ARG A 135 -2.62 11.00 10.58
N PRO A 136 -1.86 12.09 10.71
CA PRO A 136 -0.50 11.99 11.23
C PRO A 136 -0.48 11.33 12.61
N TYR A 137 0.45 10.38 12.79
CA TYR A 137 0.68 9.64 14.05
C TYR A 137 -0.48 8.76 14.56
N LYS A 138 -1.48 8.46 13.73
CA LYS A 138 -2.56 7.52 14.05
C LYS A 138 -2.30 6.18 13.35
N LYS A 139 -1.64 5.25 14.06
CA LYS A 139 -1.26 3.92 13.53
C LYS A 139 -2.43 3.04 13.10
N ASN A 140 -3.63 3.32 13.58
CA ASN A 140 -4.80 2.50 13.27
C ASN A 140 -5.49 2.89 11.97
N ASP A 141 -5.12 4.02 11.35
CA ASP A 141 -5.81 4.51 10.17
C ASP A 141 -5.54 3.65 8.92
N ASN A 142 -4.41 2.94 8.86
CA ASN A 142 -4.03 2.04 7.76
C ASN A 142 -3.84 0.58 8.23
N ALA A 143 -4.64 0.16 9.21
CA ALA A 143 -4.43 -1.14 9.87
C ALA A 143 -4.63 -2.33 8.93
N HIS A 144 -5.50 -2.22 7.93
CA HIS A 144 -5.76 -3.30 6.97
C HIS A 144 -4.54 -3.52 6.06
N VAL A 145 -4.02 -2.47 5.43
CA VAL A 145 -2.86 -2.58 4.57
C VAL A 145 -1.58 -2.92 5.36
N GLU A 146 -1.41 -2.41 6.59
CA GLU A 146 -0.28 -2.76 7.44
C GLU A 146 -0.25 -4.25 7.78
N GLN A 147 -1.41 -4.84 8.09
CA GLN A 147 -1.54 -6.28 8.29
C GLN A 147 -1.14 -7.07 7.04
N LYS A 148 -1.59 -6.63 5.86
CA LYS A 148 -1.26 -7.28 4.59
C LYS A 148 0.22 -7.13 4.23
N ASN A 149 0.83 -6.00 4.51
CA ASN A 149 2.27 -5.81 4.37
C ASN A 149 3.08 -6.84 5.17
N TRP A 150 2.62 -7.18 6.36
CA TRP A 150 3.25 -8.24 7.14
C TRP A 150 3.03 -9.61 6.50
N THR A 151 1.77 -10.00 6.26
CA THR A 151 1.42 -11.37 5.85
C THR A 151 1.76 -11.68 4.40
N HIS A 152 1.65 -10.71 3.48
CA HIS A 152 1.78 -10.94 2.05
C HIS A 152 3.12 -10.47 1.48
N VAL A 153 3.79 -9.52 2.15
CA VAL A 153 5.09 -9.00 1.69
C VAL A 153 6.22 -9.50 2.58
N ARG A 154 6.18 -9.22 3.90
CA ARG A 154 7.29 -9.54 4.79
C ARG A 154 7.48 -11.03 5.03
N GLN A 155 6.41 -11.79 5.15
CA GLN A 155 6.51 -13.25 5.28
C GLN A 155 7.00 -13.92 3.98
N LEU A 156 6.75 -13.34 2.82
CA LEU A 156 7.18 -13.86 1.52
C LEU A 156 8.63 -13.47 1.20
N LEU A 157 8.95 -12.16 1.22
CA LEU A 157 10.24 -11.64 0.77
C LEU A 157 11.23 -11.33 1.93
N GLY A 158 10.76 -11.35 3.17
CA GLY A 158 11.59 -11.05 4.35
C GLY A 158 12.00 -9.58 4.45
N TYR A 159 13.15 -9.38 5.11
CA TYR A 159 13.74 -8.06 5.37
C TYR A 159 15.06 -7.82 4.63
N HIS A 160 15.40 -8.70 3.71
CA HIS A 160 16.62 -8.58 2.93
C HIS A 160 16.59 -7.36 2.00
N ARG A 161 17.79 -6.88 1.67
CA ARG A 161 17.93 -5.86 0.65
C ARG A 161 17.76 -6.48 -0.73
N LEU A 162 16.91 -5.86 -1.56
CA LEU A 162 16.66 -6.25 -2.93
C LEU A 162 17.08 -5.08 -3.84
N ASP A 163 18.35 -5.01 -4.20
CA ASP A 163 18.96 -3.93 -4.98
C ASP A 163 19.43 -4.36 -6.39
N ASP A 164 19.02 -5.51 -6.82
CA ASP A 164 19.14 -5.92 -8.22
C ASP A 164 17.86 -5.57 -8.98
N LYS A 165 17.97 -4.64 -9.94
CA LYS A 165 16.83 -4.20 -10.76
C LYS A 165 16.22 -5.33 -11.60
N ALA A 166 17.00 -6.36 -11.94
CA ALA A 166 16.51 -7.51 -12.71
C ALA A 166 15.48 -8.35 -11.93
N LEU A 167 15.47 -8.26 -10.60
CA LEU A 167 14.47 -8.94 -9.75
C LEU A 167 13.10 -8.28 -9.80
N GLN A 168 13.02 -6.99 -10.13
CA GLN A 168 11.75 -6.26 -10.09
C GLN A 168 10.67 -6.87 -10.99
N PRO A 169 10.91 -7.17 -12.27
CA PRO A 169 9.88 -7.80 -13.12
C PRO A 169 9.51 -9.21 -12.64
N LEU A 170 10.44 -9.97 -12.08
CA LEU A 170 10.18 -11.32 -11.56
C LEU A 170 9.27 -11.28 -10.31
N ILE A 171 9.56 -10.37 -9.39
CA ILE A 171 8.73 -10.17 -8.19
C ILE A 171 7.35 -9.63 -8.59
N ASP A 172 7.29 -8.75 -9.58
CA ASP A 172 6.04 -8.20 -10.08
C ASP A 172 5.15 -9.28 -10.72
N GLU A 173 5.74 -10.17 -11.52
CA GLU A 173 5.07 -11.33 -12.09
C GLU A 173 4.55 -12.28 -11.00
N LEU A 174 5.38 -12.61 -10.01
CA LEU A 174 4.99 -13.43 -8.85
C LEU A 174 3.80 -12.82 -8.10
N TYR A 175 3.82 -11.50 -7.86
CA TYR A 175 2.74 -10.79 -7.19
C TYR A 175 1.43 -10.84 -7.96
N GLN A 176 1.49 -10.59 -9.28
CA GLN A 176 0.32 -10.50 -10.14
C GLN A 176 -0.37 -11.85 -10.38
N ASN A 177 0.37 -12.94 -10.36
CA ASN A 177 -0.13 -14.27 -10.69
C ASN A 177 -0.34 -15.12 -9.44
N GLU A 178 0.74 -15.69 -8.89
CA GLU A 178 0.65 -16.69 -7.82
C GLU A 178 0.16 -16.10 -6.50
N VAL A 179 0.73 -14.95 -6.09
CA VAL A 179 0.43 -14.34 -4.80
C VAL A 179 -0.98 -13.76 -4.79
N SER A 180 -1.40 -13.05 -5.85
CA SER A 180 -2.76 -12.52 -5.96
C SER A 180 -3.77 -13.65 -5.98
N SER A 181 -3.56 -14.70 -6.77
CA SER A 181 -4.43 -15.87 -6.84
C SER A 181 -4.54 -16.58 -5.49
N LEU A 182 -3.41 -16.87 -4.85
CA LEU A 182 -3.37 -17.55 -3.57
C LEU A 182 -4.12 -16.77 -2.48
N ASN A 183 -3.81 -15.50 -2.34
CA ASN A 183 -4.33 -14.69 -1.24
C ASN A 183 -5.81 -14.31 -1.40
N ASN A 184 -6.23 -14.04 -2.63
CA ASN A 184 -7.58 -13.54 -2.86
C ASN A 184 -8.62 -14.65 -3.04
N PHE A 185 -8.23 -15.85 -3.52
CA PHE A 185 -9.15 -16.94 -3.80
C PHE A 185 -8.98 -18.15 -2.87
N PHE A 186 -7.76 -18.46 -2.43
CA PHE A 186 -7.49 -19.68 -1.67
C PHE A 186 -7.22 -19.42 -0.18
N CYS A 187 -6.77 -18.22 0.20
CA CYS A 187 -6.51 -17.83 1.58
C CYS A 187 -7.31 -16.59 1.98
N PRO A 188 -8.64 -16.61 1.88
CA PRO A 188 -9.45 -15.43 2.16
C PRO A 188 -9.30 -14.97 3.61
N SER A 189 -9.34 -13.66 3.83
CA SER A 189 -9.33 -13.09 5.17
C SER A 189 -10.68 -13.30 5.84
N VAL A 190 -10.69 -13.95 7.02
CA VAL A 190 -11.89 -14.05 7.84
C VAL A 190 -11.99 -12.81 8.73
N LYS A 191 -13.05 -12.00 8.55
CA LYS A 191 -13.32 -10.86 9.42
C LYS A 191 -14.09 -11.31 10.65
N LEU A 192 -13.57 -10.93 11.82
CA LEU A 192 -14.26 -11.14 13.09
C LEU A 192 -15.45 -10.16 13.18
N LEU A 193 -16.67 -10.67 13.20
CA LEU A 193 -17.90 -9.86 13.31
C LEU A 193 -18.17 -9.44 14.76
N SER A 194 -17.89 -10.32 15.72
CA SER A 194 -18.04 -10.02 17.16
C SER A 194 -17.08 -10.84 18.00
N LYS A 195 -16.74 -10.34 19.17
CA LYS A 195 -15.95 -11.06 20.18
C LYS A 195 -16.62 -10.90 21.54
N GLU A 196 -17.11 -12.00 22.10
CA GLU A 196 -17.56 -12.06 23.48
C GLU A 196 -16.43 -12.57 24.37
N ARG A 197 -16.18 -11.89 25.50
CA ARG A 197 -15.32 -12.41 26.57
C ARG A 197 -16.23 -13.19 27.52
N ILE A 198 -15.99 -14.47 27.60
CA ILE A 198 -16.56 -15.38 28.62
C ILE A 198 -15.72 -15.24 29.88
#